data_223d169333174bc9e5aaaf01fb9c04d1
#
_entry.id   223d169333174bc9e5aaaf01fb9c04d1
#
_cell.length_a   1.000
_cell.length_b   1.000
_cell.length_c   1.000
_cell.angle_alpha   90.00
_cell.angle_beta   90.00
_cell.angle_gamma   90.00
#
_symmetry.space_group_name_H-M   'P 1'
#
loop_
_entity.id
_entity.type
_entity.pdbx_description
1 polymer ?
#
loop_
_entity_poly.entity_id
_entity_poly.type
_entity_poly.pdbx_seq_one_letter_code
_entity_poly.pdbx_strand_id
1 'polypeptide(L)'
;MNGTHDRLFLCLAPRTLNEREYTMKSSSYVAFAVVAAFFMGVSAGWAQPSGHRMISPKDLKWGDVPSLPPGAKIAVIEGPMSEPVPFTFRLKFPANYRIPAHWHPAVERVTVISGTFNMGVGDKLDMQKSMPLRPGSMMILQPKTNHFAWTKGEAVVQLNGTGPWGVTYVNPADDPRKK
;
A
#
# COMPACT_ATOMS: atom_id res chain seq x y z
N MET A 1 26.08 56.82 26.68
CA MET A 1 27.17 57.13 25.76
C MET A 1 26.71 56.58 24.41
N ASN A 2 26.03 57.38 23.63
CA ASN A 2 26.48 58.20 22.49
C ASN A 2 27.09 57.29 21.41
N GLY A 3 26.52 57.20 20.25
CA GLY A 3 26.35 58.10 19.14
C GLY A 3 25.59 57.45 17.96
N THR A 4 24.65 58.08 17.60
CA THR A 4 24.14 58.69 16.35
C THR A 4 25.15 58.81 15.20
N HIS A 5 24.61 58.56 14.00
CA HIS A 5 24.83 59.25 12.71
C HIS A 5 24.51 58.28 11.57
N ASP A 6 23.97 58.61 10.46
CA ASP A 6 23.22 59.74 9.91
C ASP A 6 22.84 59.32 8.47
N ARG A 7 21.77 59.82 8.02
CA ARG A 7 21.12 59.80 6.71
C ARG A 7 22.07 59.83 5.49
N LEU A 8 21.57 59.17 4.40
CA LEU A 8 21.59 59.88 3.09
C LEU A 8 20.42 59.36 2.22
N PHE A 9 19.48 60.27 1.99
CA PHE A 9 18.49 60.21 0.93
C PHE A 9 19.17 60.50 -0.41
N LEU A 10 18.92 59.69 -1.43
CA LEU A 10 19.13 60.09 -2.81
C LEU A 10 17.86 59.84 -3.62
N CYS A 11 17.15 60.95 -3.89
CA CYS A 11 16.13 61.04 -4.90
C CYS A 11 16.79 60.98 -6.30
N LEU A 12 16.31 60.11 -7.18
CA LEU A 12 16.50 60.22 -8.59
C LEU A 12 15.18 60.09 -9.34
N ALA A 13 14.95 61.08 -10.21
CA ALA A 13 13.73 61.41 -10.93
C ALA A 13 13.33 60.40 -12.02
N PRO A 14 12.09 60.50 -12.51
CA PRO A 14 11.51 59.54 -13.46
C PRO A 14 12.03 59.76 -14.89
N ARG A 15 12.40 58.68 -15.54
CA ARG A 15 12.79 58.67 -16.95
C ARG A 15 11.55 58.47 -17.81
N THR A 16 11.29 59.43 -18.66
CA THR A 16 10.24 59.53 -19.65
C THR A 16 10.24 58.36 -20.64
N LEU A 17 9.08 57.76 -20.85
CA LEU A 17 8.83 56.76 -21.89
C LEU A 17 8.82 57.43 -23.26
N ASN A 18 9.60 56.90 -24.14
CA ASN A 18 9.62 57.29 -25.57
C ASN A 18 8.67 56.33 -26.32
N GLU A 19 7.51 56.86 -26.70
CA GLU A 19 6.58 56.18 -27.59
C GLU A 19 7.16 56.08 -28.99
N ARG A 20 7.50 54.86 -29.43
CA ARG A 20 7.72 54.59 -30.84
C ARG A 20 6.46 53.97 -31.39
N GLU A 21 5.81 54.73 -32.27
CA GLU A 21 4.75 54.25 -33.15
C GLU A 21 5.21 53.01 -33.92
N TYR A 22 4.51 51.90 -33.75
CA TYR A 22 4.66 50.71 -34.55
C TYR A 22 3.57 50.69 -35.61
N THR A 23 3.86 51.11 -36.82
CA THR A 23 2.96 51.01 -37.97
C THR A 23 2.72 49.56 -38.33
N MET A 24 1.48 49.13 -38.21
CA MET A 24 1.01 47.81 -38.64
C MET A 24 0.98 47.72 -40.16
N LYS A 25 1.85 46.93 -40.74
CA LYS A 25 1.68 46.42 -42.10
C LYS A 25 0.80 45.14 -42.04
N SER A 26 -0.33 45.22 -42.68
CA SER A 26 -1.25 44.10 -42.89
C SER A 26 -0.55 43.06 -43.77
N SER A 27 -0.43 41.84 -43.28
CA SER A 27 -0.16 40.66 -44.12
C SER A 27 -0.86 39.43 -43.54
N SER A 28 -1.79 38.96 -44.34
CA SER A 28 -2.31 37.60 -44.47
C SER A 28 -2.52 36.79 -43.19
N TYR A 29 -3.78 36.76 -42.72
CA TYR A 29 -4.26 35.80 -41.72
C TYR A 29 -4.29 34.38 -42.32
N VAL A 30 -3.28 33.57 -42.02
CA VAL A 30 -3.41 32.11 -42.08
C VAL A 30 -4.05 31.68 -40.75
N ALA A 31 -5.34 31.34 -40.83
CA ALA A 31 -6.07 30.82 -39.69
C ALA A 31 -5.56 29.41 -39.35
N PHE A 32 -4.68 29.32 -38.36
CA PHE A 32 -4.41 28.06 -37.71
C PHE A 32 -5.57 27.76 -36.71
N ALA A 33 -6.53 26.97 -37.16
CA ALA A 33 -7.51 26.37 -36.26
C ALA A 33 -6.76 25.33 -35.39
N VAL A 34 -6.39 25.73 -34.19
CA VAL A 34 -5.95 24.81 -33.16
C VAL A 34 -7.19 24.10 -32.63
N VAL A 35 -7.44 22.90 -33.17
CA VAL A 35 -8.40 21.96 -32.59
C VAL A 35 -7.81 21.48 -31.29
N ALA A 36 -8.16 22.13 -30.20
CA ALA A 36 -7.94 21.62 -28.86
C ALA A 36 -8.87 20.42 -28.65
N ALA A 37 -8.38 19.23 -29.01
CA ALA A 37 -9.03 17.98 -28.60
C ALA A 37 -8.93 17.88 -27.08
N PHE A 38 -9.98 18.28 -26.40
CA PHE A 38 -10.21 17.97 -25.00
C PHE A 38 -10.33 16.45 -24.89
N PHE A 39 -9.22 15.78 -24.60
CA PHE A 39 -9.25 14.43 -24.06
C PHE A 39 -9.93 14.53 -22.68
N MET A 40 -11.26 14.43 -22.64
CA MET A 40 -11.94 14.03 -21.42
C MET A 40 -11.50 12.59 -21.13
N GLY A 41 -10.39 12.46 -20.42
CA GLY A 41 -10.02 11.22 -19.78
C GLY A 41 -11.14 10.88 -18.80
N VAL A 42 -12.02 9.98 -19.20
CA VAL A 42 -12.94 9.33 -18.28
C VAL A 42 -12.04 8.48 -17.40
N SER A 43 -11.55 9.08 -16.30
CA SER A 43 -11.04 8.33 -15.17
C SER A 43 -12.23 7.50 -14.71
N ALA A 44 -12.24 6.22 -15.07
CA ALA A 44 -13.11 5.23 -14.46
C ALA A 44 -12.70 5.19 -12.98
N GLY A 45 -13.23 6.14 -12.21
CA GLY A 45 -13.15 6.11 -10.78
C GLY A 45 -13.82 4.81 -10.36
N TRP A 46 -13.07 3.93 -9.74
CA TRP A 46 -13.59 2.74 -9.07
C TRP A 46 -14.56 3.25 -8.01
N ALA A 47 -15.84 3.30 -8.36
CA ALA A 47 -16.89 3.68 -7.42
C ALA A 47 -16.86 2.66 -6.28
N GLN A 48 -16.38 3.09 -5.13
CA GLN A 48 -16.56 2.32 -3.90
C GLN A 48 -18.06 2.08 -3.74
N PRO A 49 -18.51 0.86 -3.47
CA PRO A 49 -19.91 0.58 -3.26
C PRO A 49 -20.45 1.55 -2.19
N SER A 50 -21.40 2.40 -2.56
CA SER A 50 -22.05 3.29 -1.62
C SER A 50 -22.95 2.47 -0.70
N GLY A 51 -22.54 2.29 0.57
CA GLY A 51 -23.32 1.58 1.57
C GLY A 51 -22.49 0.91 2.63
N HIS A 52 -23.12 0.60 3.76
CA HIS A 52 -22.49 -0.17 4.83
C HIS A 52 -22.37 -1.65 4.42
N ARG A 53 -21.26 -2.26 4.75
CA ARG A 53 -21.04 -3.70 4.55
C ARG A 53 -20.80 -4.37 5.90
N MET A 54 -21.73 -5.21 6.31
CA MET A 54 -21.61 -6.04 7.50
C MET A 54 -21.27 -7.47 7.08
N ILE A 55 -20.23 -8.04 7.67
CA ILE A 55 -19.73 -9.38 7.33
C ILE A 55 -19.66 -10.19 8.62
N SER A 56 -20.41 -11.25 8.69
CA SER A 56 -20.36 -12.22 9.77
C SER A 56 -19.50 -13.44 9.40
N PRO A 57 -19.06 -14.25 10.35
CA PRO A 57 -18.26 -15.45 10.06
C PRO A 57 -18.89 -16.42 9.05
N LYS A 58 -20.22 -16.51 9.02
CA LYS A 58 -20.98 -17.37 8.09
C LYS A 58 -20.94 -16.87 6.63
N ASP A 59 -20.66 -15.58 6.41
CA ASP A 59 -20.64 -14.97 5.08
C ASP A 59 -19.30 -15.19 4.38
N LEU A 60 -18.27 -15.66 5.11
CA LEU A 60 -16.93 -15.86 4.60
C LEU A 60 -16.89 -17.01 3.59
N LYS A 61 -16.36 -16.71 2.38
CA LYS A 61 -16.11 -17.70 1.35
C LYS A 61 -14.65 -18.13 1.40
N TRP A 62 -14.39 -19.33 1.87
CA TRP A 62 -13.05 -19.88 2.03
C TRP A 62 -12.57 -20.57 0.75
N GLY A 63 -11.39 -20.22 0.28
CA GLY A 63 -10.69 -20.82 -0.84
C GLY A 63 -9.28 -21.27 -0.46
N ASP A 64 -8.57 -21.90 -1.39
CA ASP A 64 -7.18 -22.27 -1.24
C ASP A 64 -6.25 -21.05 -1.32
N VAL A 65 -5.04 -21.18 -0.78
CA VAL A 65 -4.00 -20.15 -0.82
C VAL A 65 -2.80 -20.67 -1.61
N PRO A 66 -2.74 -20.45 -2.92
CA PRO A 66 -1.65 -21.00 -3.74
C PRO A 66 -0.24 -20.53 -3.31
N SER A 67 -0.15 -19.36 -2.66
CA SER A 67 1.12 -18.79 -2.19
C SER A 67 1.60 -19.32 -0.83
N LEU A 68 0.83 -20.16 -0.17
CA LEU A 68 1.19 -20.81 1.10
C LEU A 68 1.22 -22.32 0.95
N PRO A 69 1.94 -23.05 1.81
CA PRO A 69 1.91 -24.51 1.81
C PRO A 69 0.48 -25.05 1.84
N PRO A 70 0.18 -26.22 1.27
CA PRO A 70 -1.17 -26.78 1.22
C PRO A 70 -1.83 -26.88 2.58
N GLY A 71 -3.14 -26.66 2.65
CA GLY A 71 -3.96 -26.77 3.84
C GLY A 71 -4.45 -25.45 4.42
N ALA A 72 -3.78 -24.34 4.17
CA ALA A 72 -4.31 -23.03 4.53
C ALA A 72 -5.50 -22.64 3.64
N LYS A 73 -6.44 -21.87 4.21
CA LYS A 73 -7.58 -21.31 3.49
C LYS A 73 -7.60 -19.80 3.66
N ILE A 74 -8.06 -19.10 2.64
CA ILE A 74 -8.24 -17.65 2.62
C ILE A 74 -9.71 -17.29 2.43
N ALA A 75 -10.16 -16.24 3.12
CA ALA A 75 -11.42 -15.56 2.83
C ALA A 75 -11.14 -14.07 2.66
N VAL A 76 -11.25 -13.57 1.44
CA VAL A 76 -11.08 -12.14 1.14
C VAL A 76 -12.34 -11.40 1.56
N ILE A 77 -12.15 -10.36 2.37
CA ILE A 77 -13.20 -9.50 2.91
C ILE A 77 -13.25 -8.19 2.13
N GLU A 78 -12.08 -7.63 1.83
CA GLU A 78 -11.93 -6.35 1.13
C GLU A 78 -10.66 -6.39 0.26
N GLY A 79 -10.59 -5.59 -0.73
CA GLY A 79 -9.46 -5.49 -1.65
C GLY A 79 -9.86 -5.72 -3.07
N PRO A 80 -8.94 -5.60 -4.00
CA PRO A 80 -7.90 -6.58 -4.31
C PRO A 80 -6.55 -6.32 -3.64
N MET A 81 -5.80 -7.39 -3.38
CA MET A 81 -4.44 -7.31 -2.81
C MET A 81 -3.37 -6.89 -3.82
N SER A 82 -3.67 -6.96 -5.10
CA SER A 82 -2.75 -6.62 -6.21
C SER A 82 -2.66 -5.14 -6.54
N GLU A 83 -3.56 -4.32 -5.99
CA GLU A 83 -3.68 -2.90 -6.28
C GLU A 83 -3.34 -2.03 -5.07
N PRO A 84 -2.99 -0.74 -5.25
CA PRO A 84 -2.63 0.16 -4.15
C PRO A 84 -3.88 0.65 -3.38
N VAL A 85 -4.70 -0.27 -2.94
CA VAL A 85 -5.92 -0.03 -2.16
C VAL A 85 -5.88 -0.81 -0.84
N PRO A 86 -6.67 -0.42 0.17
CA PRO A 86 -6.82 -1.21 1.39
C PRO A 86 -7.31 -2.62 1.09
N PHE A 87 -6.77 -3.59 1.81
CA PHE A 87 -7.25 -4.96 1.80
C PHE A 87 -7.46 -5.50 3.20
N THR A 88 -8.39 -6.43 3.31
CA THR A 88 -8.65 -7.23 4.51
C THR A 88 -8.98 -8.66 4.09
N PHE A 89 -8.31 -9.64 4.66
CA PHE A 89 -8.64 -11.04 4.49
C PHE A 89 -8.37 -11.84 5.76
N ARG A 90 -8.97 -13.03 5.85
CA ARG A 90 -8.67 -13.99 6.90
C ARG A 90 -7.98 -15.21 6.34
N LEU A 91 -7.06 -15.74 7.12
CA LEU A 91 -6.44 -17.03 6.89
C LEU A 91 -6.87 -18.00 7.98
N LYS A 92 -7.18 -19.23 7.58
CA LYS A 92 -7.40 -20.36 8.48
C LYS A 92 -6.31 -21.37 8.25
N PHE A 93 -5.66 -21.79 9.33
CA PHE A 93 -4.59 -22.76 9.32
C PHE A 93 -5.02 -24.05 10.05
N PRO A 94 -4.71 -25.23 9.50
CA PRO A 94 -4.90 -26.47 10.22
C PRO A 94 -3.89 -26.62 11.38
N ALA A 95 -4.05 -27.64 12.18
CA ALA A 95 -3.07 -28.01 13.19
C ALA A 95 -1.73 -28.42 12.55
N ASN A 96 -0.63 -28.13 13.27
CA ASN A 96 0.76 -28.43 12.86
C ASN A 96 1.18 -27.78 11.55
N TYR A 97 0.58 -26.66 11.20
CA TYR A 97 0.90 -25.92 9.99
C TYR A 97 2.21 -25.11 10.14
N ARG A 98 2.95 -24.97 9.05
CA ARG A 98 4.22 -24.24 9.03
C ARG A 98 4.27 -23.33 7.81
N ILE A 99 4.66 -22.08 8.02
CA ILE A 99 4.93 -21.11 6.97
C ILE A 99 6.41 -20.80 7.04
N PRO A 100 7.21 -21.26 6.07
CA PRO A 100 8.64 -20.96 5.99
C PRO A 100 8.92 -19.47 5.92
N ALA A 101 10.17 -19.09 6.16
CA ALA A 101 10.57 -17.68 6.16
C ALA A 101 10.28 -17.01 4.81
N HIS A 102 9.59 -15.89 4.90
CA HIS A 102 9.12 -15.10 3.76
C HIS A 102 8.99 -13.62 4.16
N TRP A 103 8.72 -12.77 3.19
CA TRP A 103 8.49 -11.35 3.39
C TRP A 103 7.40 -10.83 2.43
N HIS A 104 6.91 -9.61 2.71
CA HIS A 104 5.89 -8.91 1.92
C HIS A 104 6.41 -7.55 1.46
N PRO A 105 5.99 -7.05 0.27
CA PRO A 105 6.42 -5.75 -0.23
C PRO A 105 5.80 -4.56 0.51
N ALA A 106 4.71 -4.77 1.25
CA ALA A 106 3.98 -3.75 2.00
C ALA A 106 3.89 -4.11 3.48
N VAL A 107 3.43 -3.17 4.30
CA VAL A 107 3.18 -3.39 5.73
C VAL A 107 2.10 -4.46 5.90
N GLU A 108 2.39 -5.45 6.72
CA GLU A 108 1.43 -6.47 7.14
C GLU A 108 0.98 -6.23 8.57
N ARG A 109 -0.32 -6.34 8.83
CA ARG A 109 -0.91 -6.34 10.16
C ARG A 109 -1.68 -7.62 10.35
N VAL A 110 -1.20 -8.44 11.29
CA VAL A 110 -1.80 -9.76 11.62
C VAL A 110 -2.48 -9.66 12.96
N THR A 111 -3.79 -9.88 12.99
CA THR A 111 -4.58 -9.99 14.23
C THR A 111 -5.05 -11.44 14.41
N VAL A 112 -4.81 -12.02 15.56
CA VAL A 112 -5.29 -13.37 15.87
C VAL A 112 -6.75 -13.32 16.27
N ILE A 113 -7.60 -14.06 15.55
CA ILE A 113 -9.04 -14.18 15.81
C ILE A 113 -9.34 -15.40 16.71
N SER A 114 -8.70 -16.53 16.42
CA SER A 114 -8.85 -17.76 17.22
C SER A 114 -7.61 -18.64 17.16
N GLY A 115 -7.45 -19.52 18.15
CA GLY A 115 -6.29 -20.40 18.27
C GLY A 115 -5.04 -19.67 18.78
N THR A 116 -3.88 -20.29 18.52
CA THR A 116 -2.56 -19.69 18.80
C THR A 116 -1.74 -19.67 17.54
N PHE A 117 -1.31 -18.49 17.14
CA PHE A 117 -0.48 -18.28 15.97
C PHE A 117 0.92 -17.86 16.42
N ASN A 118 1.92 -18.73 16.21
CA ASN A 118 3.28 -18.45 16.63
C ASN A 118 4.04 -17.77 15.49
N MET A 119 4.61 -16.60 15.75
CA MET A 119 5.36 -15.83 14.76
C MET A 119 6.77 -15.51 15.25
N GLY A 120 7.74 -15.57 14.35
CA GLY A 120 9.11 -15.17 14.60
C GLY A 120 9.68 -14.40 13.41
N VAL A 121 10.68 -13.57 13.70
CA VAL A 121 11.45 -12.80 12.70
C VAL A 121 12.76 -13.52 12.42
N GLY A 122 13.14 -13.61 11.15
CA GLY A 122 14.39 -14.24 10.70
C GLY A 122 14.25 -14.99 9.39
N ASP A 123 15.38 -15.49 8.90
CA ASP A 123 15.53 -16.08 7.56
C ASP A 123 15.20 -17.58 7.52
N LYS A 124 14.95 -18.19 8.66
CA LYS A 124 14.63 -19.62 8.79
C LYS A 124 13.58 -19.80 9.86
N LEU A 125 12.68 -20.76 9.63
CA LEU A 125 11.69 -21.15 10.64
C LEU A 125 12.41 -21.79 11.83
N ASP A 126 12.31 -21.12 12.99
CA ASP A 126 12.82 -21.56 14.27
C ASP A 126 11.73 -21.44 15.33
N MET A 127 11.13 -22.56 15.70
CA MET A 127 10.01 -22.57 16.64
C MET A 127 10.39 -21.99 18.02
N GLN A 128 11.66 -22.07 18.42
CA GLN A 128 12.13 -21.56 19.71
C GLN A 128 12.29 -20.04 19.71
N LYS A 129 12.44 -19.44 18.53
CA LYS A 129 12.53 -17.98 18.32
C LYS A 129 11.21 -17.35 17.91
N SER A 130 10.10 -17.97 18.26
CA SER A 130 8.78 -17.46 17.94
C SER A 130 8.01 -17.09 19.20
N MET A 131 7.14 -16.07 19.06
CA MET A 131 6.23 -15.63 20.10
C MET A 131 4.82 -16.22 19.85
N PRO A 132 4.21 -16.85 20.84
CA PRO A 132 2.81 -17.30 20.73
C PRO A 132 1.84 -16.11 20.84
N LEU A 133 1.14 -15.83 19.77
CA LEU A 133 0.10 -14.82 19.69
C LEU A 133 -1.25 -15.50 19.91
N ARG A 134 -1.99 -15.02 20.93
CA ARG A 134 -3.33 -15.51 21.29
C ARG A 134 -4.41 -14.59 20.72
N PRO A 135 -5.70 -14.98 20.75
CA PRO A 135 -6.80 -14.13 20.30
C PRO A 135 -6.73 -12.71 20.90
N GLY A 136 -6.89 -11.70 20.05
CA GLY A 136 -6.72 -10.30 20.40
C GLY A 136 -5.30 -9.76 20.24
N SER A 137 -4.28 -10.62 20.10
CA SER A 137 -2.92 -10.18 19.80
C SER A 137 -2.81 -9.66 18.38
N MET A 138 -1.92 -8.66 18.20
CA MET A 138 -1.57 -8.12 16.89
C MET A 138 -0.06 -8.09 16.69
N MET A 139 0.38 -8.36 15.48
CA MET A 139 1.74 -8.13 15.00
C MET A 139 1.73 -7.20 13.80
N ILE A 140 2.70 -6.27 13.77
CA ILE A 140 2.88 -5.33 12.65
C ILE A 140 4.29 -5.55 12.09
N LEU A 141 4.34 -5.94 10.83
CA LEU A 141 5.57 -6.19 10.09
C LEU A 141 5.80 -5.10 9.05
N GLN A 142 6.99 -4.53 9.07
CA GLN A 142 7.41 -3.57 8.05
C GLN A 142 7.71 -4.28 6.73
N PRO A 143 7.64 -3.56 5.60
CA PRO A 143 7.97 -4.14 4.29
C PRO A 143 9.33 -4.83 4.31
N LYS A 144 9.43 -5.98 3.63
CA LYS A 144 10.64 -6.80 3.48
C LYS A 144 11.22 -7.35 4.79
N THR A 145 10.47 -7.35 5.90
CA THR A 145 10.87 -8.04 7.11
C THR A 145 10.72 -9.56 6.90
N ASN A 146 11.84 -10.29 6.95
CA ASN A 146 11.82 -11.74 6.90
C ASN A 146 11.23 -12.31 8.18
N HIS A 147 10.19 -13.11 8.05
CA HIS A 147 9.48 -13.71 9.16
C HIS A 147 8.90 -15.07 8.79
N PHE A 148 8.52 -15.82 9.80
CA PHE A 148 7.95 -17.16 9.66
C PHE A 148 6.83 -17.35 10.69
N ALA A 149 5.99 -18.33 10.45
CA ALA A 149 4.92 -18.65 11.39
C ALA A 149 4.62 -20.15 11.45
N TRP A 150 3.98 -20.56 12.53
CA TRP A 150 3.52 -21.93 12.68
C TRP A 150 2.35 -22.02 13.67
N THR A 151 1.59 -23.12 13.58
CA THR A 151 0.50 -23.43 14.49
C THR A 151 0.67 -24.83 15.07
N LYS A 152 0.31 -25.02 16.34
CA LYS A 152 0.20 -26.36 16.95
C LYS A 152 -1.23 -26.92 16.78
N GLY A 153 -2.24 -26.11 17.06
CA GLY A 153 -3.65 -26.39 16.79
C GLY A 153 -4.15 -25.55 15.61
N GLU A 154 -5.44 -25.62 15.32
CA GLU A 154 -6.05 -24.72 14.33
C GLU A 154 -5.95 -23.27 14.78
N ALA A 155 -5.78 -22.35 13.83
CA ALA A 155 -5.79 -20.91 14.09
C ALA A 155 -6.46 -20.14 12.95
N VAL A 156 -7.10 -19.02 13.32
CA VAL A 156 -7.62 -18.04 12.36
C VAL A 156 -7.00 -16.70 12.67
N VAL A 157 -6.44 -16.07 11.64
CA VAL A 157 -5.90 -14.70 11.71
C VAL A 157 -6.58 -13.81 10.71
N GLN A 158 -6.60 -12.50 10.97
CA GLN A 158 -7.02 -11.49 10.02
C GLN A 158 -5.82 -10.63 9.65
N LEU A 159 -5.65 -10.43 8.37
CA LEU A 159 -4.59 -9.57 7.82
C LEU A 159 -5.21 -8.32 7.21
N ASN A 160 -4.54 -7.20 7.47
CA ASN A 160 -4.91 -5.90 6.94
C ASN A 160 -3.66 -5.21 6.37
N GLY A 161 -3.83 -4.49 5.30
CA GLY A 161 -2.77 -3.70 4.69
C GLY A 161 -3.27 -2.82 3.56
N THR A 162 -2.32 -2.26 2.83
CA THR A 162 -2.54 -1.58 1.56
C THR A 162 -1.67 -2.27 0.52
N GLY A 163 -2.26 -2.64 -0.60
CA GLY A 163 -1.53 -3.30 -1.69
C GLY A 163 -0.59 -2.35 -2.47
N PRO A 164 0.16 -2.86 -3.43
CA PRO A 164 0.20 -4.26 -3.81
C PRO A 164 0.84 -5.14 -2.74
N TRP A 165 0.27 -6.31 -2.47
CA TRP A 165 0.73 -7.24 -1.45
C TRP A 165 0.90 -8.65 -2.02
N GLY A 166 1.89 -9.38 -1.50
CA GLY A 166 2.19 -10.72 -1.93
C GLY A 166 3.24 -11.38 -1.03
N VAL A 167 3.48 -12.66 -1.26
CA VAL A 167 4.43 -13.49 -0.51
C VAL A 167 5.67 -13.76 -1.34
N THR A 168 6.86 -13.47 -0.80
CA THR A 168 8.16 -13.85 -1.35
C THR A 168 8.92 -14.69 -0.33
N TYR A 169 9.23 -15.92 -0.67
CA TYR A 169 10.00 -16.81 0.21
C TYR A 169 11.47 -16.45 0.22
N VAL A 170 12.11 -16.49 1.42
CA VAL A 170 13.55 -16.29 1.58
C VAL A 170 14.32 -17.39 0.84
N ASN A 171 13.92 -18.65 1.04
CA ASN A 171 14.41 -19.78 0.23
C ASN A 171 13.40 -20.05 -0.91
N PRO A 172 13.78 -19.84 -2.18
CA PRO A 172 12.88 -20.08 -3.31
C PRO A 172 12.35 -21.53 -3.43
N ALA A 173 13.02 -22.50 -2.83
CA ALA A 173 12.58 -23.91 -2.82
C ALA A 173 11.34 -24.12 -1.88
N ASP A 174 11.06 -23.19 -0.99
CA ASP A 174 9.91 -23.26 -0.09
C ASP A 174 8.63 -22.72 -0.75
N ASP A 175 8.74 -22.08 -1.91
CA ASP A 175 7.61 -21.52 -2.64
C ASP A 175 6.74 -22.64 -3.26
N PRO A 176 5.51 -22.85 -2.75
CA PRO A 176 4.66 -23.94 -3.24
C PRO A 176 4.21 -23.75 -4.69
N ARG A 177 4.26 -22.53 -5.21
CA ARG A 177 3.90 -22.22 -6.62
C ARG A 177 4.92 -22.73 -7.63
N LYS A 178 6.09 -23.19 -7.16
CA LYS A 178 7.20 -23.70 -8.00
C LYS A 178 7.31 -25.23 -7.97
N LYS A 179 6.37 -25.91 -7.32
CA LYS A 179 6.34 -27.37 -7.17
C LYS A 179 5.32 -28.00 -8.09
#